data_79e1d8fc3ec2b06f1399c2ecf1b31dc6
#
_entry.id   79e1d8fc3ec2b06f1399c2ecf1b31dc6
#
_cell.length_a   1.000
_cell.length_b   1.000
_cell.length_c   1.000
_cell.angle_alpha   90.00
_cell.angle_beta   90.00
_cell.angle_gamma   90.00
#
_symmetry.space_group_name_H-M   'P 1'
#
loop_
_entity.id
_entity.type
_entity.pdbx_description
1 polymer ?
#
loop_
_entity_poly.entity_id
_entity_poly.type
_entity_poly.pdbx_seq_one_letter_code
_entity_poly.pdbx_strand_id
1 'polypeptide(L)'
;MLNIVLVEPEIPQNCGNIARTCAATGSRLHLIRPLGFDISERAVRRAGLDYWHLVEVFDYENLDDFFEKHPEAAQDCWLTTTKAPRSYQEARFSPNSWIFFGKETAGLPLDLRERFRDRCIRLPMIDEARSLNLSNTVAVCVYEALRQNQFPGLLGVGEMAEA
;
A
#
# COMPACT_ATOMS: atom_id res chain seq x y z
N MET A 1 -13.21 -1.44 -2.84
CA MET A 1 -12.07 -2.23 -2.30
C MET A 1 -10.78 -1.55 -2.73
N LEU A 2 -9.95 -1.12 -1.77
CA LEU A 2 -8.67 -0.46 -2.06
C LEU A 2 -7.68 -1.40 -2.72
N ASN A 3 -6.81 -0.85 -3.55
CA ASN A 3 -5.75 -1.55 -4.25
C ASN A 3 -4.39 -1.00 -3.78
N ILE A 4 -3.63 -1.81 -3.07
CA ILE A 4 -2.33 -1.44 -2.51
C ILE A 4 -1.25 -1.96 -3.44
N VAL A 5 -0.46 -1.05 -4.02
CA VAL A 5 0.57 -1.38 -5.02
C VAL A 5 1.95 -1.13 -4.42
N LEU A 6 2.73 -2.18 -4.27
CA LEU A 6 4.12 -2.11 -3.84
C LEU A 6 5.04 -2.21 -5.05
N VAL A 7 5.82 -1.16 -5.29
CA VAL A 7 6.76 -1.10 -6.41
C VAL A 7 8.13 -1.56 -5.95
N GLU A 8 8.55 -2.73 -6.40
CA GLU A 8 9.84 -3.36 -6.09
C GLU A 8 10.13 -3.46 -4.58
N PRO A 9 9.21 -4.01 -3.76
CA PRO A 9 9.44 -4.12 -2.32
C PRO A 9 10.63 -5.02 -2.03
N GLU A 10 11.44 -4.65 -1.01
CA GLU A 10 12.73 -5.30 -0.73
C GLU A 10 12.71 -6.17 0.53
N ILE A 11 11.90 -5.80 1.53
CA ILE A 11 11.92 -6.39 2.87
C ILE A 11 10.71 -7.30 3.08
N PRO A 12 10.90 -8.63 3.27
CA PRO A 12 9.78 -9.56 3.40
C PRO A 12 8.89 -9.30 4.61
N GLN A 13 9.43 -8.84 5.73
CA GLN A 13 8.65 -8.50 6.93
C GLN A 13 7.69 -7.34 6.68
N ASN A 14 8.10 -6.33 5.91
CA ASN A 14 7.21 -5.24 5.52
C ASN A 14 6.08 -5.74 4.63
N CYS A 15 6.39 -6.55 3.64
CA CYS A 15 5.38 -7.16 2.76
C CYS A 15 4.38 -8.01 3.58
N GLY A 16 4.87 -8.73 4.57
CA GLY A 16 4.05 -9.51 5.47
C GLY A 16 3.08 -8.68 6.31
N ASN A 17 3.58 -7.64 6.93
CA ASN A 17 2.73 -6.72 7.70
C ASN A 17 1.70 -6.00 6.81
N ILE A 18 2.07 -5.67 5.58
CA ILE A 18 1.16 -5.06 4.60
C ILE A 18 0.07 -6.05 4.18
N ALA A 19 0.43 -7.31 3.92
CA ALA A 19 -0.54 -8.36 3.61
C ALA A 19 -1.56 -8.55 4.75
N ARG A 20 -1.11 -8.49 6.01
CA ARG A 20 -1.99 -8.52 7.18
C ARG A 20 -2.94 -7.32 7.22
N THR A 21 -2.45 -6.12 6.93
CA THR A 21 -3.29 -4.92 6.81
C THR A 21 -4.33 -5.10 5.70
N CYS A 22 -3.92 -5.59 4.54
CA CYS A 22 -4.83 -5.87 3.42
C CYS A 22 -5.90 -6.91 3.79
N ALA A 23 -5.51 -8.00 4.45
CA ALA A 23 -6.45 -9.02 4.93
C ALA A 23 -7.47 -8.45 5.92
N ALA A 24 -7.00 -7.64 6.88
CA ALA A 24 -7.86 -7.03 7.90
C ALA A 24 -8.84 -5.98 7.35
N THR A 25 -8.54 -5.39 6.20
CA THR A 25 -9.32 -4.29 5.61
C THR A 25 -10.06 -4.68 4.33
N GLY A 26 -9.89 -5.91 3.86
CA GLY A 26 -10.45 -6.36 2.58
C GLY A 26 -9.80 -5.67 1.37
N SER A 27 -8.56 -5.17 1.50
CA SER A 27 -7.82 -4.54 0.40
C SER A 27 -7.06 -5.58 -0.42
N ARG A 28 -6.82 -5.29 -1.70
CA ARG A 28 -6.00 -6.11 -2.60
C ARG A 28 -4.54 -5.69 -2.53
N LEU A 29 -3.64 -6.65 -2.68
CA LEU A 29 -2.19 -6.41 -2.70
C LEU A 29 -1.63 -6.72 -4.09
N HIS A 30 -0.98 -5.72 -4.69
CA HIS A 30 -0.34 -5.80 -5.99
C HIS A 30 1.18 -5.60 -5.82
N LEU A 31 1.97 -6.54 -6.33
CA LEU A 31 3.43 -6.54 -6.22
C LEU A 31 4.06 -6.34 -7.60
N ILE A 32 4.84 -5.28 -7.75
CA ILE A 32 5.58 -5.00 -8.99
C ILE A 32 7.01 -5.51 -8.82
N ARG A 33 7.41 -6.42 -9.69
CA ARG A 33 8.78 -6.98 -9.71
C ARG A 33 9.81 -5.95 -10.22
N PRO A 34 11.11 -6.10 -9.86
CA PRO A 34 11.68 -7.20 -9.06
C PRO A 34 11.35 -7.10 -7.57
N LEU A 35 11.23 -8.27 -6.91
CA LEU A 35 11.04 -8.35 -5.47
C LEU A 35 12.37 -8.71 -4.80
N GLY A 36 12.66 -8.10 -3.65
CA GLY A 36 13.86 -8.41 -2.86
C GLY A 36 13.77 -9.74 -2.09
N PHE A 37 12.70 -10.51 -2.27
CA PHE A 37 12.42 -11.77 -1.57
C PHE A 37 11.56 -12.70 -2.44
N ASP A 38 11.49 -13.96 -2.01
CA ASP A 38 10.62 -14.96 -2.64
C ASP A 38 9.21 -14.90 -2.02
N ILE A 39 8.19 -14.76 -2.87
CA ILE A 39 6.78 -14.83 -2.48
C ILE A 39 6.25 -16.25 -2.37
N SER A 40 7.13 -17.28 -2.50
CA SER A 40 6.76 -18.66 -2.27
C SER A 40 6.12 -18.84 -0.89
N GLU A 41 5.20 -19.81 -0.78
CA GLU A 41 4.51 -20.10 0.47
C GLU A 41 5.46 -20.27 1.67
N ARG A 42 6.67 -20.79 1.44
CA ARG A 42 7.65 -21.04 2.50
C ARG A 42 8.26 -19.75 3.06
N ALA A 43 8.61 -18.77 2.20
CA ALA A 43 9.15 -17.49 2.62
C ALA A 43 8.08 -16.65 3.33
N VAL A 44 6.87 -16.71 2.82
CA VAL A 44 5.68 -16.03 3.33
C VAL A 44 5.28 -16.60 4.71
N ARG A 45 5.26 -17.92 4.88
CA ARG A 45 4.98 -18.58 6.18
C ARG A 45 6.02 -18.25 7.23
N ARG A 46 7.33 -18.14 6.88
CA ARG A 46 8.39 -17.74 7.80
C ARG A 46 8.26 -16.31 8.33
N ALA A 47 7.65 -15.42 7.58
CA ALA A 47 7.38 -14.04 8.00
C ALA A 47 6.15 -13.93 8.93
N GLY A 48 5.57 -15.05 9.39
CA GLY A 48 4.40 -15.07 10.29
C GLY A 48 3.08 -14.77 9.62
N LEU A 49 2.93 -15.14 8.34
CA LEU A 49 1.81 -14.73 7.52
C LEU A 49 0.66 -15.75 7.51
N ASP A 50 0.04 -15.95 8.67
CA ASP A 50 -1.19 -16.74 8.77
C ASP A 50 -2.36 -16.11 7.97
N TYR A 51 -2.20 -14.83 7.53
CA TYR A 51 -3.21 -14.04 6.84
C TYR A 51 -3.09 -14.03 5.31
N TRP A 52 -2.02 -14.59 4.74
CA TRP A 52 -1.78 -14.55 3.30
C TRP A 52 -2.93 -15.18 2.48
N HIS A 53 -3.55 -16.23 3.01
CA HIS A 53 -4.70 -16.87 2.38
C HIS A 53 -5.99 -16.03 2.41
N LEU A 54 -6.02 -14.96 3.21
CA LEU A 54 -7.16 -14.03 3.32
C LEU A 54 -7.02 -12.81 2.43
N VAL A 55 -5.88 -12.62 1.76
CA VAL A 55 -5.63 -11.47 0.89
C VAL A 55 -5.50 -11.91 -0.56
N GLU A 56 -6.12 -11.16 -1.47
CA GLU A 56 -5.89 -11.33 -2.90
C GLU A 56 -4.55 -10.68 -3.26
N VAL A 57 -3.58 -11.49 -3.68
CA VAL A 57 -2.23 -11.06 -4.06
C VAL A 57 -2.01 -11.28 -5.54
N PHE A 58 -1.59 -10.22 -6.22
CA PHE A 58 -1.25 -10.23 -7.65
C PHE A 58 0.20 -9.78 -7.83
N ASP A 59 0.90 -10.34 -8.79
CA ASP A 59 2.24 -9.89 -9.15
C ASP A 59 2.38 -9.60 -10.64
N TYR A 60 3.29 -8.68 -10.96
CA TYR A 60 3.50 -8.14 -12.30
C TYR A 60 4.99 -8.06 -12.61
N GLU A 61 5.36 -8.30 -13.86
CA GLU A 61 6.76 -8.27 -14.30
C GLU A 61 7.41 -6.89 -14.12
N ASN A 62 6.64 -5.82 -14.33
CA ASN A 62 7.06 -4.43 -14.20
C ASN A 62 5.84 -3.49 -14.19
N LEU A 63 6.08 -2.19 -14.08
CA LEU A 63 5.01 -1.18 -14.12
C LEU A 63 4.25 -1.14 -15.44
N ASP A 64 4.90 -1.40 -16.57
CA ASP A 64 4.24 -1.40 -17.87
C ASP A 64 3.23 -2.56 -17.97
N ASP A 65 3.63 -3.77 -17.55
CA ASP A 65 2.74 -4.94 -17.44
C ASP A 65 1.56 -4.66 -16.51
N PHE A 66 1.81 -3.99 -15.39
CA PHE A 66 0.75 -3.58 -14.46
C PHE A 66 -0.25 -2.62 -15.10
N PHE A 67 0.20 -1.53 -15.73
CA PHE A 67 -0.69 -0.53 -16.33
C PHE A 67 -1.37 -1.04 -17.62
N GLU A 68 -0.80 -2.02 -18.31
CA GLU A 68 -1.47 -2.71 -19.41
C GLU A 68 -2.67 -3.51 -18.92
N LYS A 69 -2.53 -4.21 -17.77
CA LYS A 69 -3.60 -5.01 -17.15
C LYS A 69 -4.61 -4.16 -16.38
N HIS A 70 -4.19 -3.01 -15.87
CA HIS A 70 -4.99 -2.10 -15.05
C HIS A 70 -4.91 -0.66 -15.53
N PRO A 71 -5.39 -0.35 -16.75
CA PRO A 71 -5.38 1.03 -17.26
C PRO A 71 -6.21 2.00 -16.41
N GLU A 72 -7.23 1.49 -15.71
CA GLU A 72 -8.06 2.26 -14.78
C GLU A 72 -7.28 2.80 -13.58
N ALA A 73 -6.19 2.15 -13.20
CA ALA A 73 -5.34 2.60 -12.08
C ALA A 73 -4.76 4.01 -12.33
N ALA A 74 -4.51 4.37 -13.59
CA ALA A 74 -4.01 5.70 -13.94
C ALA A 74 -5.02 6.83 -13.66
N GLN A 75 -6.31 6.51 -13.55
CA GLN A 75 -7.38 7.49 -13.34
C GLN A 75 -7.64 7.78 -11.87
N ASP A 76 -7.38 6.82 -10.98
CA ASP A 76 -7.63 6.93 -9.54
C ASP A 76 -6.45 6.38 -8.73
N CYS A 77 -5.26 6.90 -8.99
CA CYS A 77 -4.06 6.55 -8.24
C CYS A 77 -3.59 7.67 -7.31
N TRP A 78 -2.94 7.27 -6.23
CA TRP A 78 -2.21 8.13 -5.31
C TRP A 78 -0.83 7.53 -5.06
N LEU A 79 0.21 8.34 -5.10
CA LEU A 79 1.60 7.92 -4.99
C LEU A 79 2.21 8.46 -3.70
N THR A 80 2.62 7.59 -2.80
CA THR A 80 3.26 8.02 -1.56
C THR A 80 4.75 8.24 -1.76
N THR A 81 5.22 9.44 -1.45
CA THR A 81 6.63 9.80 -1.53
C THR A 81 6.96 10.91 -0.55
N THR A 82 8.10 10.83 0.11
CA THR A 82 8.58 11.89 1.02
C THR A 82 8.86 13.22 0.29
N LYS A 83 8.90 13.21 -1.03
CA LYS A 83 9.15 14.38 -1.89
C LYS A 83 7.88 15.06 -2.38
N ALA A 84 6.70 14.58 -1.99
CA ALA A 84 5.45 15.18 -2.42
C ALA A 84 5.24 16.56 -1.78
N PRO A 85 4.68 17.52 -2.53
CA PRO A 85 4.36 18.86 -2.00
C PRO A 85 3.06 18.89 -1.21
N ARG A 86 2.33 17.80 -1.15
CA ARG A 86 0.98 17.69 -0.62
C ARG A 86 0.91 16.64 0.50
N SER A 87 0.16 16.97 1.56
CA SER A 87 -0.13 16.00 2.63
C SER A 87 -1.11 14.92 2.14
N TYR A 88 -0.98 13.70 2.68
CA TYR A 88 -1.90 12.59 2.39
C TYR A 88 -3.36 12.91 2.73
N GLN A 89 -3.60 13.80 3.69
CA GLN A 89 -4.95 14.25 4.08
C GLN A 89 -5.66 15.05 2.99
N GLU A 90 -4.92 15.64 2.06
CA GLU A 90 -5.46 16.37 0.92
C GLU A 90 -5.88 15.47 -0.24
N ALA A 91 -5.48 14.21 -0.21
CA ALA A 91 -5.92 13.22 -1.18
C ALA A 91 -7.40 12.90 -0.99
N ARG A 92 -8.13 12.76 -2.08
CA ARG A 92 -9.53 12.29 -2.07
C ARG A 92 -9.56 10.85 -2.55
N PHE A 93 -9.58 9.94 -1.60
CA PHE A 93 -9.61 8.51 -1.88
C PHE A 93 -11.04 8.06 -2.20
N SER A 94 -11.22 7.38 -3.34
CA SER A 94 -12.43 6.62 -3.62
C SER A 94 -12.40 5.25 -2.90
N PRO A 95 -13.51 4.53 -2.82
CA PRO A 95 -13.52 3.16 -2.28
C PRO A 95 -12.62 2.18 -3.03
N ASN A 96 -12.24 2.50 -4.28
CA ASN A 96 -11.46 1.63 -5.16
C ASN A 96 -10.11 2.25 -5.56
N SER A 97 -9.65 3.27 -4.85
CA SER A 97 -8.39 3.95 -5.15
C SER A 97 -7.20 2.99 -5.17
N TRP A 98 -6.25 3.28 -6.04
CA TRP A 98 -4.96 2.63 -6.15
C TRP A 98 -3.90 3.44 -5.43
N ILE A 99 -3.27 2.88 -4.41
CA ILE A 99 -2.27 3.59 -3.61
C ILE A 99 -0.91 2.92 -3.80
N PHE A 100 0.03 3.67 -4.37
CA PHE A 100 1.37 3.21 -4.72
C PHE A 100 2.38 3.55 -3.63
N PHE A 101 3.21 2.57 -3.32
CA PHE A 101 4.29 2.68 -2.35
C PHE A 101 5.60 2.21 -2.99
N GLY A 102 6.66 2.94 -2.79
CA GLY A 102 7.98 2.61 -3.30
C GLY A 102 8.76 1.65 -2.42
N LYS A 103 9.88 1.18 -2.94
CA LYS A 103 10.80 0.32 -2.18
C LYS A 103 11.45 1.08 -1.03
N GLU A 104 11.88 0.34 -0.02
CA GLU A 104 12.34 0.87 1.27
C GLU A 104 13.59 1.76 1.13
N THR A 105 14.50 1.45 0.20
CA THR A 105 15.77 2.17 0.03
C THR A 105 15.67 3.43 -0.82
N ALA A 106 14.83 3.43 -1.87
CA ALA A 106 14.83 4.49 -2.89
C ALA A 106 13.45 5.10 -3.18
N GLY A 107 12.37 4.56 -2.62
CA GLY A 107 11.01 5.02 -2.89
C GLY A 107 10.52 4.67 -4.31
N LEU A 108 9.55 5.42 -4.79
CA LEU A 108 8.98 5.26 -6.13
C LEU A 108 9.94 5.76 -7.23
N PRO A 109 9.96 5.13 -8.41
CA PRO A 109 10.71 5.59 -9.57
C PRO A 109 10.39 7.05 -9.94
N LEU A 110 11.41 7.79 -10.41
CA LEU A 110 11.27 9.20 -10.76
C LEU A 110 10.25 9.43 -11.89
N ASP A 111 10.32 8.63 -12.94
CA ASP A 111 9.40 8.71 -14.09
C ASP A 111 7.94 8.49 -13.68
N LEU A 112 7.69 7.55 -12.77
CA LEU A 112 6.34 7.31 -12.23
C LEU A 112 5.85 8.53 -11.44
N ARG A 113 6.71 9.10 -10.57
CA ARG A 113 6.37 10.29 -9.78
C ARG A 113 6.12 11.52 -10.67
N GLU A 114 6.87 11.68 -11.75
CA GLU A 114 6.66 12.77 -12.69
C GLU A 114 5.40 12.61 -13.52
N ARG A 115 5.11 11.40 -13.96
CA ARG A 115 3.86 11.06 -14.68
C ARG A 115 2.62 11.42 -13.88
N PHE A 116 2.66 11.20 -12.57
CA PHE A 116 1.52 11.42 -11.66
C PHE A 116 1.83 12.47 -10.60
N ARG A 117 2.53 13.53 -10.96
CA ARG A 117 3.01 14.56 -10.03
C ARG A 117 1.91 15.15 -9.14
N ASP A 118 0.75 15.43 -9.71
CA ASP A 118 -0.40 15.98 -8.99
C ASP A 118 -1.12 14.98 -8.09
N ARG A 119 -0.71 13.72 -8.16
CA ARG A 119 -1.22 12.62 -7.34
C ARG A 119 -0.20 12.15 -6.29
N CYS A 120 0.94 12.83 -6.16
CA CYS A 120 1.93 12.55 -5.14
C CYS A 120 1.51 13.14 -3.79
N ILE A 121 1.59 12.31 -2.74
CA ILE A 121 1.23 12.65 -1.36
C ILE A 121 2.31 12.19 -0.39
N ARG A 122 2.40 12.84 0.76
CA ARG A 122 3.32 12.46 1.83
C ARG A 122 2.62 12.41 3.19
N LEU A 123 3.14 11.57 4.08
CA LEU A 123 2.82 11.64 5.50
C LEU A 123 3.68 12.75 6.13
N PRO A 124 3.08 13.64 6.94
CA PRO A 124 3.85 14.63 7.68
C PRO A 124 4.85 13.98 8.64
N MET A 125 6.05 14.52 8.69
CA MET A 125 7.13 14.09 9.58
C MET A 125 7.91 15.32 10.05
N ILE A 126 8.62 15.21 11.17
CA ILE A 126 9.59 16.22 11.58
C ILE A 126 10.71 16.33 10.54
N ASP A 127 11.38 17.46 10.47
CA ASP A 127 12.35 17.76 9.40
C ASP A 127 13.55 16.80 9.39
N GLU A 128 13.99 16.35 10.57
CA GLU A 128 15.10 15.42 10.72
C GLU A 128 14.78 13.98 10.32
N ALA A 129 13.50 13.62 10.24
CA ALA A 129 13.07 12.27 9.86
C ALA A 129 13.15 12.06 8.34
N ARG A 130 13.81 10.99 7.92
CA ARG A 130 13.95 10.66 6.49
C ARG A 130 12.74 9.95 5.91
N SER A 131 12.20 8.99 6.64
CA SER A 131 11.06 8.17 6.21
C SER A 131 10.46 7.43 7.40
N LEU A 132 9.21 7.00 7.25
CA LEU A 132 8.58 6.01 8.11
C LEU A 132 8.82 4.61 7.56
N ASN A 133 8.71 3.60 8.43
CA ASN A 133 8.66 2.21 7.99
C ASN A 133 7.55 2.02 6.94
N LEU A 134 7.83 1.25 5.88
CA LEU A 134 6.93 1.07 4.76
C LEU A 134 5.57 0.50 5.19
N SER A 135 5.55 -0.54 6.02
CA SER A 135 4.30 -1.16 6.46
C SER A 135 3.45 -0.22 7.33
N ASN A 136 4.08 0.63 8.13
CA ASN A 136 3.39 1.66 8.90
C ASN A 136 2.79 2.72 7.97
N THR A 137 3.54 3.17 6.96
CA THR A 137 3.05 4.12 5.95
C THR A 137 1.83 3.58 5.23
N VAL A 138 1.86 2.33 4.82
CA VAL A 138 0.72 1.66 4.17
C VAL A 138 -0.49 1.64 5.09
N ALA A 139 -0.33 1.23 6.35
CA ALA A 139 -1.44 1.17 7.31
C ALA A 139 -2.09 2.54 7.51
N VAL A 140 -1.29 3.59 7.67
CA VAL A 140 -1.82 4.96 7.82
C VAL A 140 -2.61 5.39 6.60
N CYS A 141 -2.09 5.19 5.38
CA CYS A 141 -2.78 5.57 4.14
C CYS A 141 -4.07 4.76 3.93
N VAL A 142 -4.04 3.45 4.19
CA VAL A 142 -5.21 2.57 4.07
C VAL A 142 -6.32 3.02 5.02
N TYR A 143 -6.01 3.26 6.30
CA TYR A 143 -7.02 3.67 7.27
C TYR A 143 -7.53 5.09 7.03
N GLU A 144 -6.71 6.00 6.49
CA GLU A 144 -7.21 7.31 6.06
C GLU A 144 -8.18 7.18 4.87
N ALA A 145 -7.85 6.37 3.87
CA ALA A 145 -8.74 6.11 2.75
C ALA A 145 -10.07 5.47 3.19
N LEU A 146 -10.01 4.52 4.13
CA LEU A 146 -11.20 3.90 4.71
C LEU A 146 -12.01 4.88 5.54
N ARG A 147 -11.35 5.74 6.32
CA ARG A 147 -12.03 6.79 7.10
C ARG A 147 -12.82 7.73 6.20
N GLN A 148 -12.23 8.19 5.08
CA GLN A 148 -12.90 9.04 4.12
C GLN A 148 -14.15 8.38 3.52
N ASN A 149 -14.15 7.06 3.39
CA ASN A 149 -15.24 6.26 2.85
C ASN A 149 -16.12 5.60 3.94
N GLN A 150 -16.01 6.01 5.20
CA GLN A 150 -16.82 5.53 6.32
C GLN A 150 -16.69 4.03 6.62
N PHE A 151 -15.50 3.46 6.41
CA PHE A 151 -15.15 2.06 6.71
C PHE A 151 -16.15 1.02 6.16
N PRO A 152 -16.42 1.01 4.84
CA PRO A 152 -17.47 0.16 4.28
C PRO A 152 -17.19 -1.33 4.51
N GLY A 153 -18.13 -2.03 5.12
CA GLY A 153 -18.03 -3.47 5.38
C GLY A 153 -17.09 -3.87 6.52
N LEU A 154 -16.56 -2.90 7.28
CA LEU A 154 -15.71 -3.19 8.43
C LEU A 154 -16.49 -3.06 9.75
N LEU A 155 -16.17 -3.93 10.70
CA LEU A 155 -16.72 -3.90 12.04
C LEU A 155 -16.01 -2.81 12.87
N GLY A 156 -16.72 -1.73 13.18
CA GLY A 156 -16.17 -0.57 13.87
C GLY A 156 -16.29 -0.59 15.40
N VAL A 157 -17.05 -1.55 15.95
CA VAL A 157 -17.29 -1.69 17.39
C VAL A 157 -17.12 -3.15 17.80
N GLY A 158 -16.63 -3.35 18.99
CA GLY A 158 -16.52 -4.67 19.62
C GLY A 158 -17.35 -4.75 20.90
N GLU A 159 -17.53 -5.95 21.41
CA GLU A 159 -18.13 -6.20 22.72
C GLU A 159 -17.02 -6.45 23.75
N MET A 160 -17.00 -5.67 24.83
CA MET A 160 -16.14 -5.97 25.95
C MET A 160 -16.83 -7.04 26.81
N ALA A 161 -16.15 -8.16 27.03
CA ALA A 161 -16.63 -9.15 27.98
C ALA A 161 -16.70 -8.51 29.39
N GLU A 162 -17.78 -8.76 30.10
CA GLU A 162 -17.86 -8.40 31.54
C GLU A 162 -16.75 -9.15 32.29
N ALA A 163 -16.06 -8.45 33.19
CA ALA A 163 -14.97 -8.99 33.98
C ALA A 163 -15.45 -9.99 35.02
#